data_a7093591e8e80087798aacf190c0e1ba
#
_entry.id   a7093591e8e80087798aacf190c0e1ba
#
_cell.length_a   1.000
_cell.length_b   1.000
_cell.length_c   1.000
_cell.angle_alpha   90.00
_cell.angle_beta   90.00
_cell.angle_gamma   90.00
#
_symmetry.space_group_name_H-M   'P 1'
#
loop_
_entity.id
_entity.type
_entity.pdbx_description
1 polymer ?
#
loop_
_entity_poly.entity_id
_entity_poly.type
_entity_poly.pdbx_seq_one_letter_code
_entity_poly.pdbx_strand_id
1 'polypeptide(L)'
;MVKVITNENFKTEVLESDKPVLIDFWASWCGPCRMLSPVIDKIAEERADIKVCKVNVDEQGELAQRFSVMSIPTVVAMKDGKIVNQSVGVRPKEAILAMLG
;
A
#
# COMPACT_ATOMS: atom_id res chain seq x y z
N MET A 1 -4.86 0.98 -11.87
CA MET A 1 -5.89 1.49 -10.96
C MET A 1 -5.59 1.04 -9.53
N VAL A 2 -5.76 1.92 -8.55
CA VAL A 2 -5.48 1.58 -7.15
C VAL A 2 -6.69 0.86 -6.55
N LYS A 3 -6.47 -0.31 -5.96
CA LYS A 3 -7.51 -1.13 -5.38
C LYS A 3 -7.76 -0.74 -3.93
N VAL A 4 -9.01 -0.49 -3.56
CA VAL A 4 -9.36 -0.22 -2.17
C VAL A 4 -9.43 -1.55 -1.41
N ILE A 5 -8.68 -1.66 -0.32
CA ILE A 5 -8.62 -2.87 0.49
C ILE A 5 -9.35 -2.65 1.81
N THR A 6 -10.17 -3.63 2.16
CA THR A 6 -10.92 -3.68 3.42
C THR A 6 -10.64 -5.01 4.10
N ASN A 7 -11.14 -5.17 5.34
CA ASN A 7 -11.04 -6.46 6.04
C ASN A 7 -11.67 -7.59 5.22
N GLU A 8 -12.70 -7.27 4.42
CA GLU A 8 -13.46 -8.27 3.68
C GLU A 8 -12.72 -8.81 2.46
N ASN A 9 -11.94 -7.96 1.76
CA ASN A 9 -11.25 -8.39 0.54
C ASN A 9 -9.75 -8.60 0.71
N PHE A 10 -9.22 -8.36 1.91
CA PHE A 10 -7.78 -8.42 2.16
C PHE A 10 -7.18 -9.78 1.81
N LYS A 11 -7.82 -10.86 2.26
CA LYS A 11 -7.30 -12.20 2.00
C LYS A 11 -7.22 -12.48 0.51
N THR A 12 -8.31 -12.25 -0.20
CA THR A 12 -8.39 -12.54 -1.64
C THR A 12 -7.48 -11.64 -2.46
N GLU A 13 -7.49 -10.33 -2.18
CA GLU A 13 -6.79 -9.37 -3.02
C GLU A 13 -5.29 -9.26 -2.69
N VAL A 14 -4.92 -9.49 -1.44
CA VAL A 14 -3.55 -9.28 -0.97
C VAL A 14 -2.84 -10.59 -0.70
N LEU A 15 -3.38 -11.40 0.22
CA LEU A 15 -2.70 -12.62 0.65
C LEU A 15 -2.63 -13.67 -0.45
N GLU A 16 -3.65 -13.74 -1.29
CA GLU A 16 -3.75 -14.71 -2.38
C GLU A 16 -3.35 -14.12 -3.74
N SER A 17 -2.77 -12.92 -3.74
CA SER A 17 -2.34 -12.28 -4.99
C SER A 17 -1.19 -13.06 -5.64
N ASP A 18 -1.31 -13.28 -6.94
CA ASP A 18 -0.25 -13.87 -7.75
C ASP A 18 0.74 -12.82 -8.27
N LYS A 19 0.48 -11.54 -8.01
CA LYS A 19 1.35 -10.43 -8.35
C LYS A 19 1.97 -9.85 -7.09
N PRO A 20 3.15 -9.20 -7.20
CA PRO A 20 3.65 -8.38 -6.10
C PRO A 20 2.63 -7.29 -5.73
N VAL A 21 2.55 -6.95 -4.46
CA VAL A 21 1.56 -6.02 -3.93
C VAL A 21 2.24 -4.85 -3.24
N LEU A 22 1.76 -3.64 -3.52
CA LEU A 22 2.10 -2.43 -2.76
C LEU A 22 0.83 -1.94 -2.08
N ILE A 23 0.91 -1.64 -0.79
CA ILE A 23 -0.23 -1.15 -0.02
C ILE A 23 0.11 0.21 0.57
N ASP A 24 -0.68 1.22 0.26
CA ASP A 24 -0.56 2.57 0.81
C ASP A 24 -1.57 2.72 1.97
N PHE A 25 -1.06 2.84 3.19
CA PHE A 25 -1.87 3.12 4.37
C PHE A 25 -1.98 4.63 4.54
N TRP A 26 -3.21 5.14 4.52
CA TRP A 26 -3.46 6.59 4.46
C TRP A 26 -4.70 6.98 5.28
N ALA A 27 -4.89 8.30 5.46
CA ALA A 27 -6.11 8.87 6.04
C ALA A 27 -6.43 10.18 5.33
N SER A 28 -7.70 10.55 5.32
CA SER A 28 -8.16 11.75 4.61
C SER A 28 -7.61 13.05 5.19
N TRP A 29 -7.31 13.07 6.50
CA TRP A 29 -6.79 14.25 7.20
C TRP A 29 -5.27 14.41 7.09
N CYS A 30 -4.60 13.48 6.45
CA CYS A 30 -3.14 13.39 6.43
C CYS A 30 -2.57 14.14 5.21
N GLY A 31 -1.89 15.26 5.45
CA GLY A 31 -1.26 16.06 4.39
C GLY A 31 -0.22 15.30 3.58
N PRO A 32 0.78 14.66 4.25
CA PRO A 32 1.77 13.85 3.52
C PRO A 32 1.17 12.72 2.71
N CYS A 33 0.07 12.13 3.16
CA CYS A 33 -0.63 11.08 2.40
C CYS A 33 -1.13 11.63 1.06
N ARG A 34 -1.62 12.88 1.05
CA ARG A 34 -2.08 13.52 -0.18
C ARG A 34 -0.93 13.79 -1.15
N MET A 35 0.27 14.02 -0.62
CA MET A 35 1.46 14.19 -1.45
C MET A 35 1.91 12.88 -2.08
N LEU A 36 1.74 11.76 -1.37
CA LEU A 36 2.12 10.44 -1.87
C LEU A 36 1.10 9.87 -2.85
N SER A 37 -0.17 10.22 -2.71
CA SER A 37 -1.25 9.65 -3.51
C SER A 37 -0.98 9.72 -5.03
N PRO A 38 -0.53 10.85 -5.61
CA PRO A 38 -0.23 10.89 -7.05
C PRO A 38 0.87 9.92 -7.46
N VAL A 39 1.86 9.69 -6.58
CA VAL A 39 2.95 8.74 -6.85
C VAL A 39 2.39 7.33 -6.93
N ILE A 40 1.54 6.97 -5.99
CA ILE A 40 0.89 5.66 -5.94
C ILE A 40 0.01 5.45 -7.18
N ASP A 41 -0.78 6.46 -7.55
CA ASP A 41 -1.62 6.41 -8.75
C ASP A 41 -0.78 6.21 -10.01
N LYS A 42 0.37 6.89 -10.09
CA LYS A 42 1.27 6.78 -11.24
C LYS A 42 1.83 5.38 -11.38
N ILE A 43 2.22 4.76 -10.27
CA ILE A 43 2.71 3.37 -10.28
C ILE A 43 1.61 2.44 -10.79
N ALA A 44 0.39 2.62 -10.31
CA ALA A 44 -0.74 1.80 -10.74
C ALA A 44 -1.00 1.92 -12.25
N GLU A 45 -0.84 3.12 -12.80
CA GLU A 45 -1.01 3.35 -14.24
C GLU A 45 0.09 2.71 -15.07
N GLU A 46 1.32 2.73 -14.58
CA GLU A 46 2.50 2.33 -15.35
C GLU A 46 2.87 0.86 -15.20
N ARG A 47 2.44 0.22 -14.12
CA ARG A 47 2.92 -1.12 -13.75
C ARG A 47 1.76 -2.08 -13.54
N ALA A 48 1.26 -2.64 -14.64
CA ALA A 48 0.18 -3.64 -14.58
C ALA A 48 0.64 -4.97 -13.95
N ASP A 49 1.94 -5.18 -13.83
CA ASP A 49 2.53 -6.38 -13.20
C ASP A 49 2.52 -6.32 -11.68
N ILE A 50 2.12 -5.18 -11.09
CA ILE A 50 2.05 -4.97 -9.65
C ILE A 50 0.59 -4.67 -9.28
N LYS A 51 0.12 -5.26 -8.19
CA LYS A 51 -1.19 -4.89 -7.63
C LYS A 51 -0.96 -3.74 -6.65
N VAL A 52 -1.49 -2.57 -6.96
CA VAL A 52 -1.36 -1.37 -6.12
C VAL A 52 -2.65 -1.19 -5.35
N CYS A 53 -2.53 -1.10 -4.02
CA CYS A 53 -3.66 -1.07 -3.10
C CYS A 53 -3.57 0.10 -2.15
N LYS A 54 -4.71 0.46 -1.55
CA LYS A 54 -4.74 1.47 -0.48
C LYS A 54 -5.67 1.03 0.63
N VAL A 55 -5.31 1.39 1.86
CA VAL A 55 -6.08 1.10 3.08
C VAL A 55 -6.27 2.39 3.84
N ASN A 56 -7.52 2.76 4.10
CA ASN A 56 -7.86 3.88 4.96
C ASN A 56 -7.76 3.42 6.42
N VAL A 57 -6.78 3.95 7.16
CA VAL A 57 -6.53 3.48 8.53
C VAL A 57 -7.66 3.81 9.50
N ASP A 58 -8.45 4.85 9.21
CA ASP A 58 -9.58 5.20 10.07
C ASP A 58 -10.73 4.22 9.92
N GLU A 59 -10.88 3.65 8.73
CA GLU A 59 -11.95 2.69 8.44
C GLU A 59 -11.53 1.25 8.67
N GLN A 60 -10.25 0.95 8.52
CA GLN A 60 -9.70 -0.40 8.58
C GLN A 60 -8.61 -0.49 9.66
N GLY A 61 -8.99 -0.19 10.91
CA GLY A 61 -8.05 -0.19 12.04
C GLY A 61 -7.38 -1.53 12.29
N GLU A 62 -8.10 -2.63 12.04
CA GLU A 62 -7.52 -3.97 12.21
C GLU A 62 -6.38 -4.23 11.24
N LEU A 63 -6.53 -3.79 10.00
CA LEU A 63 -5.47 -3.94 9.00
C LEU A 63 -4.26 -3.09 9.37
N ALA A 64 -4.48 -1.86 9.84
CA ALA A 64 -3.39 -1.00 10.29
C ALA A 64 -2.61 -1.66 11.43
N GLN A 65 -3.31 -2.27 12.39
CA GLN A 65 -2.68 -2.99 13.50
C GLN A 65 -1.92 -4.21 13.01
N ARG A 66 -2.50 -4.96 12.08
CA ARG A 66 -1.89 -6.17 11.53
C ARG A 66 -0.51 -5.87 10.93
N PHE A 67 -0.35 -4.72 10.29
CA PHE A 67 0.91 -4.31 9.70
C PHE A 67 1.75 -3.41 10.60
N SER A 68 1.33 -3.23 11.85
CA SER A 68 2.03 -2.37 12.83
C SER A 68 2.23 -0.95 12.33
N VAL A 69 1.22 -0.40 11.65
CA VAL A 69 1.28 0.97 11.12
C VAL A 69 1.15 1.95 12.27
N MET A 70 2.22 2.68 12.56
CA MET A 70 2.28 3.67 13.65
C MET A 70 2.19 5.10 13.12
N SER A 71 2.59 5.32 11.88
CA SER A 71 2.58 6.63 11.25
C SER A 71 2.12 6.47 9.81
N ILE A 72 1.54 7.51 9.24
CA ILE A 72 1.09 7.51 7.85
C ILE A 72 1.67 8.69 7.09
N PRO A 73 1.94 8.55 5.80
CA PRO A 73 1.69 7.34 5.03
C PRO A 73 2.71 6.25 5.33
N THR A 74 2.28 4.99 5.27
CA THR A 74 3.15 3.83 5.31
C THR A 74 2.89 3.01 4.06
N VAL A 75 3.96 2.61 3.37
CA VAL A 75 3.85 1.72 2.22
C VAL A 75 4.42 0.36 2.58
N VAL A 76 3.65 -0.68 2.31
CA VAL A 76 4.07 -2.06 2.55
C VAL A 76 4.19 -2.77 1.20
N ALA A 77 5.33 -3.43 0.98
CA ALA A 77 5.55 -4.26 -0.20
C ALA A 77 5.42 -5.73 0.19
N MET A 78 4.67 -6.49 -0.58
CA MET A 78 4.42 -7.90 -0.31
C MET A 78 4.63 -8.74 -1.55
N LYS A 79 5.07 -9.99 -1.34
CA LYS A 79 5.17 -11.02 -2.38
C LYS A 79 4.73 -12.34 -1.78
N ASP A 80 3.89 -13.08 -2.52
CA ASP A 80 3.43 -14.41 -2.10
C ASP A 80 2.85 -14.41 -0.69
N GLY A 81 2.08 -13.37 -0.35
CA GLY A 81 1.42 -13.25 0.94
C GLY A 81 2.32 -12.86 2.09
N LYS A 82 3.57 -12.46 1.82
CA LYS A 82 4.55 -12.09 2.86
C LYS A 82 5.06 -10.67 2.65
N ILE A 83 5.29 -9.97 3.76
CA ILE A 83 5.90 -8.63 3.74
C ILE A 83 7.37 -8.77 3.35
N VAL A 84 7.79 -8.05 2.30
CA VAL A 84 9.19 -8.01 1.89
C VAL A 84 9.86 -6.69 2.25
N ASN A 85 9.08 -5.63 2.43
CA ASN A 85 9.62 -4.33 2.84
C ASN A 85 8.51 -3.42 3.35
N GLN A 86 8.88 -2.38 4.10
CA GLN A 86 7.93 -1.41 4.65
C GLN A 86 8.63 -0.07 4.82
N SER A 87 7.98 1.03 4.45
CA SER A 87 8.57 2.36 4.59
C SER A 87 7.52 3.35 5.09
N VAL A 88 7.99 4.38 5.82
CA VAL A 88 7.16 5.44 6.37
C VAL A 88 7.52 6.75 5.69
N GLY A 89 6.50 7.54 5.35
CA GLY A 89 6.67 8.87 4.79
C GLY A 89 6.59 8.90 3.27
N VAL A 90 6.69 10.12 2.72
CA VAL A 90 6.61 10.34 1.27
C VAL A 90 7.94 9.95 0.65
N ARG A 91 7.88 9.13 -0.40
CA ARG A 91 9.07 8.70 -1.13
C ARG A 91 8.82 8.80 -2.63
N PRO A 92 9.88 9.00 -3.43
CA PRO A 92 9.72 9.04 -4.88
C PRO A 92 9.37 7.66 -5.44
N LYS A 93 8.82 7.66 -6.63
CA LYS A 93 8.36 6.44 -7.31
C LYS A 93 9.42 5.35 -7.34
N GLU A 94 10.64 5.70 -7.71
CA GLU A 94 11.75 4.75 -7.84
C GLU A 94 12.07 4.05 -6.52
N ALA A 95 12.01 4.81 -5.41
CA ALA A 95 12.27 4.25 -4.10
C ALA A 95 11.17 3.26 -3.68
N ILE A 96 9.91 3.58 -4.01
CA ILE A 96 8.80 2.69 -3.71
C ILE A 96 8.88 1.41 -4.55
N LEU A 97 9.18 1.53 -5.85
CA LEU A 97 9.33 0.36 -6.71
C LEU A 97 10.49 -0.53 -6.25
N ALA A 98 11.57 0.09 -5.77
CA ALA A 98 12.73 -0.66 -5.27
C ALA A 98 12.38 -1.51 -4.04
N MET A 99 11.31 -1.20 -3.31
CA MET A 99 10.87 -1.98 -2.17
C MET A 99 10.46 -3.41 -2.54
N LEU A 100 10.12 -3.63 -3.79
CA LEU A 100 9.76 -4.96 -4.28
C LEU A 100 10.98 -5.81 -4.69
N GLY A 101 12.15 -5.27 -4.62
CA GLY A 101 13.39 -6.00 -4.91
C GLY A 101 13.86 -5.87 -6.34
#